data_b2d47ccc5b01916d71844d302f97c8a3
#
_entry.id   b2d47ccc5b01916d71844d302f97c8a3
#
_cell.length_a   1.000
_cell.length_b   1.000
_cell.length_c   1.000
_cell.angle_alpha   90.00
_cell.angle_beta   90.00
_cell.angle_gamma   90.00
#
_symmetry.space_group_name_H-M   'P 1'
#
loop_
_entity.id
_entity.type
_entity.pdbx_description
1 polymer ?
#
loop_
_entity_poly.entity_id
_entity_poly.type
_entity_poly.pdbx_seq_one_letter_code
_entity_poly.pdbx_strand_id
1 'polypeptide(L)'
;MYIVLAILAFGILIFVHELGHFLVAKACGVKVTEFSMGMGPQLLHKQKGETVYSLRALPIGGFCAMEGEEEASDDPRAFNNQSVWHRLLILVAGAAMNFLLGLVLVIILYAGAGGFNSPVIAGFADGCPYEGTLQSGDEIRRVNGGRIFFTGNFIQYASADEDGNLDLVIIRDGKRIELDNYHMVPVDYEVNGQTVKKYGVNFTIAAPTVGNVLKYSFYNCLDFVRMVRAGLVQLFTGQASMSDMTGVVGMVDIINETGQSAQSTSEGIANVVFLVAFIAVNLAVMNLLPLPALDGGHILTLLLSALFEKITGKKPDPRIEGYIHYIGLLLLLGLMVLLMYNDIVRIIRR
;
A
#
# COMPACT_ATOMS: atom_id res chain seq x y z
N MET A 1 20.58 -9.35 -11.58
CA MET A 1 20.21 -9.76 -10.23
C MET A 1 18.85 -9.20 -9.84
N TYR A 2 18.64 -7.89 -9.90
CA TYR A 2 17.42 -7.23 -9.41
C TYR A 2 16.14 -7.57 -10.18
N ILE A 3 16.22 -7.84 -11.50
CA ILE A 3 15.07 -8.32 -12.29
C ILE A 3 14.54 -9.67 -11.74
N VAL A 4 15.45 -10.59 -11.38
CA VAL A 4 15.06 -11.87 -10.79
C VAL A 4 14.42 -11.66 -9.42
N LEU A 5 14.99 -10.76 -8.60
CA LEU A 5 14.40 -10.37 -7.32
C LEU A 5 13.01 -9.75 -7.49
N ALA A 6 12.80 -8.93 -8.51
CA ALA A 6 11.50 -8.35 -8.82
C ALA A 6 10.46 -9.44 -9.15
N ILE A 7 10.78 -10.37 -10.04
CA ILE A 7 9.87 -11.47 -10.41
C ILE A 7 9.54 -12.33 -9.19
N LEU A 8 10.55 -12.68 -8.36
CA LEU A 8 10.32 -13.42 -7.12
C LEU A 8 9.46 -12.64 -6.13
N ALA A 9 9.70 -11.32 -5.98
CA ALA A 9 8.89 -10.46 -5.11
C ALA A 9 7.43 -10.44 -5.54
N PHE A 10 7.13 -10.26 -6.84
CA PHE A 10 5.75 -10.32 -7.33
C PHE A 10 5.11 -11.69 -7.07
N GLY A 11 5.85 -12.78 -7.29
CA GLY A 11 5.38 -14.12 -6.96
C GLY A 11 5.01 -14.28 -5.48
N ILE A 12 5.87 -13.76 -4.57
CA ILE A 12 5.63 -13.78 -3.12
C ILE A 12 4.43 -12.91 -2.76
N LEU A 13 4.31 -11.71 -3.33
CA LEU A 13 3.19 -10.79 -3.06
C LEU A 13 1.84 -11.44 -3.39
N ILE A 14 1.74 -12.08 -4.54
CA ILE A 14 0.51 -12.76 -4.96
C ILE A 14 0.28 -14.01 -4.11
N PHE A 15 1.31 -14.82 -3.87
CA PHE A 15 1.20 -16.00 -3.01
C PHE A 15 0.70 -15.66 -1.60
N VAL A 16 1.24 -14.62 -0.98
CA VAL A 16 0.83 -14.18 0.37
C VAL A 16 -0.60 -13.66 0.36
N HIS A 17 -1.02 -12.99 -0.69
CA HIS A 17 -2.40 -12.56 -0.89
C HIS A 17 -3.36 -13.75 -0.91
N GLU A 18 -3.12 -14.73 -1.80
CA GLU A 18 -3.93 -15.94 -1.92
C GLU A 18 -3.91 -16.78 -0.63
N LEU A 19 -2.77 -16.80 0.06
CA LEU A 19 -2.64 -17.46 1.35
C LEU A 19 -3.57 -16.84 2.41
N GLY A 20 -3.81 -15.53 2.33
CA GLY A 20 -4.77 -14.85 3.19
C GLY A 20 -6.18 -15.41 3.02
N HIS A 21 -6.68 -15.48 1.79
CA HIS A 21 -7.97 -16.06 1.47
C HIS A 21 -8.05 -17.53 1.92
N PHE A 22 -7.03 -18.31 1.59
CA PHE A 22 -6.93 -19.71 1.96
C PHE A 22 -7.05 -19.95 3.46
N LEU A 23 -6.24 -19.25 4.27
CA LEU A 23 -6.20 -19.44 5.71
C LEU A 23 -7.53 -19.09 6.38
N VAL A 24 -8.14 -17.97 5.98
CA VAL A 24 -9.39 -17.51 6.55
C VAL A 24 -10.56 -18.36 6.04
N ALA A 25 -10.58 -18.78 4.75
CA ALA A 25 -11.57 -19.70 4.23
C ALA A 25 -11.59 -21.03 5.01
N LYS A 26 -10.41 -21.62 5.24
CA LYS A 26 -10.28 -22.83 6.08
C LYS A 26 -10.72 -22.60 7.52
N ALA A 27 -10.37 -21.46 8.12
CA ALA A 27 -10.80 -21.11 9.49
C ALA A 27 -12.33 -20.92 9.59
N CYS A 28 -12.97 -20.41 8.54
CA CYS A 28 -14.43 -20.27 8.45
C CYS A 28 -15.14 -21.56 8.04
N GLY A 29 -14.41 -22.67 7.78
CA GLY A 29 -14.99 -23.97 7.39
C GLY A 29 -15.39 -24.05 5.92
N VAL A 30 -14.95 -23.11 5.08
CA VAL A 30 -15.21 -23.13 3.63
C VAL A 30 -14.40 -24.24 2.97
N LYS A 31 -15.02 -24.96 2.04
CA LYS A 31 -14.36 -25.98 1.22
C LYS A 31 -13.50 -25.32 0.17
N VAL A 32 -12.18 -25.39 0.32
CA VAL A 32 -11.21 -24.96 -0.69
C VAL A 32 -10.86 -26.15 -1.57
N THR A 33 -11.16 -26.03 -2.85
CA THR A 33 -10.96 -27.09 -3.85
C THR A 33 -9.53 -27.12 -4.37
N GLU A 34 -8.96 -25.94 -4.66
CA GLU A 34 -7.56 -25.82 -5.10
C GLU A 34 -6.88 -24.58 -4.50
N PHE A 35 -5.63 -24.73 -4.11
CA PHE A 35 -4.72 -23.64 -3.76
C PHE A 35 -3.50 -23.72 -4.68
N SER A 36 -3.37 -22.75 -5.58
CA SER A 36 -2.38 -22.75 -6.65
C SER A 36 -1.37 -21.64 -6.52
N MET A 37 -0.08 -21.97 -6.68
CA MET A 37 0.99 -21.03 -6.94
C MET A 37 1.28 -20.99 -8.44
N GLY A 38 1.12 -19.80 -9.04
CA GLY A 38 1.26 -19.60 -10.48
C GLY A 38 -0.02 -19.87 -11.28
N MET A 39 0.06 -19.66 -12.57
CA MET A 39 -1.02 -19.83 -13.54
C MET A 39 -0.61 -20.76 -14.69
N GLY A 40 -1.58 -21.13 -15.55
CA GLY A 40 -1.35 -21.97 -16.72
C GLY A 40 -1.33 -23.47 -16.41
N PRO A 41 -0.63 -24.27 -17.23
CA PRO A 41 -0.57 -25.74 -17.06
C PRO A 41 0.01 -26.16 -15.72
N GLN A 42 -0.60 -27.15 -15.09
CA GLN A 42 -0.18 -27.71 -13.81
C GLN A 42 1.10 -28.55 -14.01
N LEU A 43 2.18 -28.16 -13.30
CA LEU A 43 3.46 -28.87 -13.33
C LEU A 43 3.53 -29.94 -12.23
N LEU A 44 3.15 -29.56 -11.02
CA LEU A 44 3.12 -30.44 -9.86
C LEU A 44 1.83 -30.23 -9.10
N HIS A 45 1.27 -31.31 -8.56
CA HIS A 45 0.12 -31.22 -7.67
C HIS A 45 0.18 -32.30 -6.59
N LYS A 46 -0.43 -32.00 -5.46
CA LYS A 46 -0.60 -32.93 -4.36
C LYS A 46 -1.94 -32.68 -3.70
N GLN A 47 -2.77 -33.69 -3.65
CA GLN A 47 -4.01 -33.62 -2.91
C GLN A 47 -3.77 -33.93 -1.42
N LYS A 48 -4.29 -33.07 -0.54
CA LYS A 48 -4.30 -33.28 0.91
C LYS A 48 -5.70 -32.97 1.44
N GLY A 49 -6.41 -34.05 1.82
CA GLY A 49 -7.82 -33.94 2.15
C GLY A 49 -8.66 -33.55 0.94
N GLU A 50 -9.43 -32.51 1.07
CA GLU A 50 -10.31 -31.98 0.02
C GLU A 50 -9.63 -30.95 -0.90
N THR A 51 -8.43 -30.48 -0.55
CA THR A 51 -7.72 -29.40 -1.27
C THR A 51 -6.61 -29.99 -2.12
N VAL A 52 -6.56 -29.58 -3.39
CA VAL A 52 -5.44 -29.79 -4.30
C VAL A 52 -4.47 -28.62 -4.15
N TYR A 53 -3.22 -28.90 -3.81
CA TYR A 53 -2.12 -27.92 -3.80
C TYR A 53 -1.37 -28.06 -5.10
N SER A 54 -1.29 -27.01 -5.90
CA SER A 54 -0.67 -27.07 -7.23
C SER A 54 0.41 -26.02 -7.44
N LEU A 55 1.42 -26.38 -8.22
CA LEU A 55 2.43 -25.48 -8.78
C LEU A 55 2.23 -25.46 -10.29
N ARG A 56 2.08 -24.28 -10.86
CA ARG A 56 1.79 -24.09 -12.29
C ARG A 56 2.95 -23.46 -13.03
N ALA A 57 2.95 -23.56 -14.35
CA ALA A 57 4.11 -23.25 -15.21
C ALA A 57 4.49 -21.76 -15.23
N LEU A 58 3.52 -20.86 -15.14
CA LEU A 58 3.78 -19.43 -15.13
C LEU A 58 3.91 -18.95 -13.68
N PRO A 59 5.09 -18.46 -13.25
CA PRO A 59 5.32 -18.01 -11.88
C PRO A 59 4.69 -16.62 -11.61
N ILE A 60 3.64 -16.29 -12.33
CA ILE A 60 2.89 -15.04 -12.23
C ILE A 60 1.47 -15.41 -11.85
N GLY A 61 0.98 -14.84 -10.73
CA GLY A 61 -0.34 -15.14 -10.24
C GLY A 61 -0.39 -16.30 -9.25
N GLY A 62 -1.57 -16.64 -8.88
CA GLY A 62 -1.99 -17.73 -8.01
C GLY A 62 -3.49 -17.63 -7.87
N PHE A 63 -4.10 -18.61 -7.23
CA PHE A 63 -5.51 -18.55 -6.88
C PHE A 63 -5.84 -19.50 -5.73
N CYS A 64 -6.89 -19.15 -5.01
CA CYS A 64 -7.51 -19.96 -3.99
C CYS A 64 -8.95 -20.25 -4.44
N ALA A 65 -9.18 -21.38 -5.12
CA ALA A 65 -10.51 -21.74 -5.58
C ALA A 65 -11.37 -22.30 -4.44
N MET A 66 -12.49 -21.67 -4.19
CA MET A 66 -13.46 -22.07 -3.17
C MET A 66 -14.73 -22.63 -3.82
N GLU A 67 -15.27 -23.68 -3.23
CA GLU A 67 -16.57 -24.21 -3.65
C GLU A 67 -17.64 -23.11 -3.55
N GLY A 68 -18.43 -22.91 -4.61
CA GLY A 68 -19.52 -21.93 -4.63
C GLY A 68 -19.07 -20.47 -4.72
N GLU A 69 -17.87 -20.18 -5.21
CA GLU A 69 -17.37 -18.82 -5.44
C GLU A 69 -17.82 -18.30 -6.81
N GLU A 70 -17.55 -19.04 -7.88
CA GLU A 70 -17.92 -18.66 -9.25
C GLU A 70 -19.32 -19.16 -9.64
N GLU A 71 -19.68 -20.38 -9.22
CA GLU A 71 -20.96 -20.99 -9.51
C GLU A 71 -21.68 -21.36 -8.20
N ALA A 72 -23.02 -21.28 -8.21
CA ALA A 72 -23.80 -21.66 -7.05
C ALA A 72 -23.60 -23.15 -6.74
N SER A 73 -23.41 -23.49 -5.47
CA SER A 73 -23.25 -24.86 -4.99
C SER A 73 -24.19 -25.11 -3.83
N ASP A 74 -24.73 -26.35 -3.76
CA ASP A 74 -25.59 -26.81 -2.65
C ASP A 74 -24.77 -27.34 -1.45
N ASP A 75 -23.44 -27.39 -1.54
CA ASP A 75 -22.58 -27.78 -0.41
C ASP A 75 -22.75 -26.78 0.75
N PRO A 76 -23.13 -27.22 1.96
CA PRO A 76 -23.25 -26.30 3.11
C PRO A 76 -21.97 -25.53 3.42
N ARG A 77 -20.82 -26.04 2.99
CA ARG A 77 -19.51 -25.40 3.17
C ARG A 77 -19.07 -24.56 1.97
N ALA A 78 -19.95 -24.38 1.00
CA ALA A 78 -19.66 -23.50 -0.13
C ALA A 78 -19.62 -22.04 0.31
N PHE A 79 -18.75 -21.23 -0.35
CA PHE A 79 -18.56 -19.81 -0.05
C PHE A 79 -19.89 -19.03 -0.11
N ASN A 80 -20.72 -19.27 -1.15
CA ASN A 80 -22.02 -18.61 -1.32
C ASN A 80 -23.03 -18.95 -0.23
N ASN A 81 -22.86 -20.07 0.50
CA ASN A 81 -23.74 -20.51 1.58
C ASN A 81 -23.26 -20.04 2.97
N GLN A 82 -22.09 -19.38 3.04
CA GLN A 82 -21.59 -18.81 4.29
C GLN A 82 -22.28 -17.50 4.66
N SER A 83 -22.20 -17.17 5.96
CA SER A 83 -22.69 -15.88 6.43
C SER A 83 -21.97 -14.71 5.74
N VAL A 84 -22.63 -13.56 5.61
CA VAL A 84 -22.06 -12.35 5.03
C VAL A 84 -20.75 -11.97 5.73
N TRP A 85 -20.64 -12.17 7.05
CA TRP A 85 -19.43 -11.87 7.83
C TRP A 85 -18.27 -12.81 7.49
N HIS A 86 -18.51 -14.12 7.34
CA HIS A 86 -17.47 -15.07 6.92
C HIS A 86 -16.96 -14.72 5.52
N ARG A 87 -17.87 -14.45 4.58
CA ARG A 87 -17.51 -14.05 3.22
C ARG A 87 -16.70 -12.76 3.22
N LEU A 88 -17.10 -11.74 4.01
CA LEU A 88 -16.38 -10.48 4.16
C LEU A 88 -14.96 -10.69 4.71
N LEU A 89 -14.82 -11.50 5.79
CA LEU A 89 -13.52 -11.81 6.38
C LEU A 89 -12.58 -12.49 5.37
N ILE A 90 -13.11 -13.43 4.58
CA ILE A 90 -12.34 -14.13 3.55
C ILE A 90 -11.86 -13.13 2.49
N LEU A 91 -12.75 -12.28 1.97
CA LEU A 91 -12.42 -11.29 0.94
C LEU A 91 -11.41 -10.23 1.41
N VAL A 92 -11.48 -9.80 2.66
CA VAL A 92 -10.51 -8.83 3.23
C VAL A 92 -9.15 -9.47 3.51
N ALA A 93 -9.10 -10.80 3.70
CA ALA A 93 -7.92 -11.49 4.20
C ALA A 93 -6.71 -11.39 3.24
N GLY A 94 -6.93 -11.43 1.92
CA GLY A 94 -5.88 -11.29 0.93
C GLY A 94 -5.17 -9.94 1.05
N ALA A 95 -5.96 -8.86 1.06
CA ALA A 95 -5.44 -7.51 1.23
C ALA A 95 -4.75 -7.31 2.60
N ALA A 96 -5.33 -7.86 3.68
CA ALA A 96 -4.74 -7.79 5.01
C ALA A 96 -3.37 -8.49 5.07
N MET A 97 -3.21 -9.63 4.42
CA MET A 97 -1.94 -10.34 4.36
C MET A 97 -0.86 -9.57 3.58
N ASN A 98 -1.22 -8.89 2.49
CA ASN A 98 -0.31 -8.02 1.78
C ASN A 98 0.13 -6.82 2.62
N PHE A 99 -0.79 -6.20 3.38
CA PHE A 99 -0.43 -5.14 4.32
C PHE A 99 0.53 -5.65 5.42
N LEU A 100 0.25 -6.83 5.99
CA LEU A 100 1.11 -7.46 6.99
C LEU A 100 2.49 -7.79 6.42
N LEU A 101 2.56 -8.29 5.18
CA LEU A 101 3.84 -8.53 4.52
C LEU A 101 4.64 -7.23 4.38
N GLY A 102 4.02 -6.15 3.89
CA GLY A 102 4.64 -4.83 3.80
C GLY A 102 5.18 -4.36 5.16
N LEU A 103 4.37 -4.49 6.21
CA LEU A 103 4.78 -4.15 7.58
C LEU A 103 5.98 -4.97 8.06
N VAL A 104 5.98 -6.29 7.82
CA VAL A 104 7.10 -7.17 8.20
C VAL A 104 8.38 -6.77 7.47
N LEU A 105 8.30 -6.49 6.16
CA LEU A 105 9.45 -6.04 5.37
C LEU A 105 10.02 -4.72 5.90
N VAL A 106 9.18 -3.74 6.25
CA VAL A 106 9.63 -2.48 6.84
C VAL A 106 10.24 -2.71 8.22
N ILE A 107 9.68 -3.59 9.06
CA ILE A 107 10.26 -3.94 10.37
C ILE A 107 11.66 -4.53 10.20
N ILE A 108 11.86 -5.45 9.23
CA ILE A 108 13.18 -6.05 8.96
C ILE A 108 14.20 -4.97 8.56
N LEU A 109 13.81 -4.04 7.68
CA LEU A 109 14.67 -2.93 7.27
C LEU A 109 15.00 -2.00 8.44
N TYR A 110 14.01 -1.65 9.24
CA TYR A 110 14.14 -0.70 10.33
C TYR A 110 14.84 -1.29 11.56
N ALA A 111 14.89 -2.61 11.70
CA ALA A 111 15.68 -3.27 12.73
C ALA A 111 17.19 -2.99 12.61
N GLY A 112 17.68 -2.68 11.40
CA GLY A 112 19.06 -2.27 11.13
C GLY A 112 19.29 -0.77 11.06
N ALA A 113 18.24 0.07 11.28
CA ALA A 113 18.37 1.52 11.15
C ALA A 113 19.13 2.14 12.33
N GLY A 114 19.93 3.17 12.07
CA GLY A 114 20.64 3.93 13.08
C GLY A 114 19.74 4.90 13.89
N GLY A 115 18.53 5.16 13.43
CA GLY A 115 17.55 6.05 14.07
C GLY A 115 16.44 6.45 13.11
N PHE A 116 15.46 7.21 13.62
CA PHE A 116 14.26 7.62 12.87
C PHE A 116 14.06 9.13 12.92
N ASN A 117 13.83 9.76 11.78
CA ASN A 117 13.53 11.18 11.67
C ASN A 117 12.17 11.48 12.33
N SER A 118 12.22 11.93 13.58
CA SER A 118 11.05 12.22 14.40
C SER A 118 10.53 13.64 14.10
N PRO A 119 9.22 13.90 14.14
CA PRO A 119 8.67 15.24 14.00
C PRO A 119 8.76 16.08 15.29
N VAL A 120 9.66 15.74 16.21
CA VAL A 120 9.91 16.49 17.44
C VAL A 120 11.03 17.50 17.20
N ILE A 121 10.79 18.76 17.54
CA ILE A 121 11.76 19.85 17.39
C ILE A 121 12.91 19.64 18.38
N ALA A 122 14.13 19.55 17.86
CA ALA A 122 15.35 19.49 18.66
C ALA A 122 15.87 20.90 19.04
N GLY A 123 15.64 21.86 18.16
CA GLY A 123 16.12 23.24 18.28
C GLY A 123 15.96 24.00 16.99
N PHE A 124 16.60 25.14 16.89
CA PHE A 124 16.48 26.05 15.77
C PHE A 124 17.86 26.41 15.22
N ALA A 125 17.92 26.79 13.96
CA ALA A 125 19.10 27.43 13.38
C ALA A 125 19.22 28.87 13.88
N ASP A 126 20.44 29.40 13.90
CA ASP A 126 20.69 30.78 14.32
C ASP A 126 19.86 31.76 13.49
N GLY A 127 19.13 32.66 14.18
CA GLY A 127 18.25 33.62 13.54
C GLY A 127 16.95 33.06 12.98
N CYS A 128 16.53 31.86 13.40
CA CYS A 128 15.26 31.28 13.00
C CYS A 128 14.08 32.14 13.49
N PRO A 129 13.21 32.65 12.60
CA PRO A 129 12.11 33.52 12.99
C PRO A 129 10.98 32.82 13.76
N TYR A 130 10.99 31.50 13.80
CA TYR A 130 9.94 30.67 14.40
C TYR A 130 10.25 30.27 15.84
N GLU A 131 11.49 30.56 16.31
CA GLU A 131 11.89 30.35 17.69
C GLU A 131 11.09 31.28 18.63
N GLY A 132 10.59 30.74 19.71
CA GLY A 132 9.73 31.44 20.67
C GLY A 132 8.26 31.06 20.53
N THR A 133 7.69 31.08 19.35
CA THR A 133 6.35 30.51 19.11
C THR A 133 6.40 28.97 19.11
N LEU A 134 7.30 28.38 18.33
CA LEU A 134 7.69 26.98 18.43
C LEU A 134 8.82 26.84 19.44
N GLN A 135 8.88 25.72 20.13
CA GLN A 135 9.87 25.46 21.18
C GLN A 135 10.53 24.10 20.99
N SER A 136 11.74 23.94 21.47
CA SER A 136 12.39 22.62 21.56
C SER A 136 11.54 21.68 22.41
N GLY A 137 11.34 20.47 21.92
CA GLY A 137 10.45 19.47 22.52
C GLY A 137 9.03 19.45 21.93
N ASP A 138 8.63 20.45 21.14
CA ASP A 138 7.33 20.41 20.44
C ASP A 138 7.29 19.25 19.45
N GLU A 139 6.25 18.42 19.49
CA GLU A 139 5.97 17.43 18.47
C GLU A 139 4.99 18.02 17.46
N ILE A 140 5.40 18.20 16.21
CA ILE A 140 4.50 18.64 15.14
C ILE A 140 3.61 17.45 14.76
N ARG A 141 2.33 17.56 15.07
CA ARG A 141 1.37 16.47 14.90
C ARG A 141 0.57 16.56 13.60
N ARG A 142 0.24 17.78 13.17
CA ARG A 142 -0.46 18.04 11.91
C ARG A 142 0.02 19.35 11.27
N VAL A 143 -0.03 19.37 9.93
CA VAL A 143 0.14 20.56 9.09
C VAL A 143 -0.98 20.56 8.06
N ASN A 144 -1.76 21.63 7.99
CA ASN A 144 -2.91 21.77 7.05
C ASN A 144 -3.84 20.55 7.07
N GLY A 145 -4.16 20.06 8.28
CA GLY A 145 -4.97 18.86 8.49
C GLY A 145 -4.24 17.52 8.26
N GLY A 146 -3.09 17.53 7.56
CA GLY A 146 -2.28 16.35 7.29
C GLY A 146 -1.50 15.88 8.53
N ARG A 147 -1.59 14.60 8.89
CA ARG A 147 -0.85 14.04 10.03
C ARG A 147 0.63 13.87 9.69
N ILE A 148 1.50 14.26 10.60
CA ILE A 148 2.95 14.17 10.47
C ILE A 148 3.43 12.94 11.24
N PHE A 149 4.14 12.05 10.55
CA PHE A 149 4.77 10.86 11.11
C PHE A 149 6.30 11.02 11.16
N PHE A 150 6.85 11.70 10.14
CA PHE A 150 8.28 11.92 9.93
C PHE A 150 8.53 13.37 9.57
N THR A 151 9.75 13.84 9.76
CA THR A 151 10.19 15.18 9.34
C THR A 151 9.91 15.44 7.85
N GLY A 152 10.08 14.43 6.98
CA GLY A 152 9.78 14.55 5.55
C GLY A 152 8.33 14.92 5.25
N ASN A 153 7.38 14.42 6.05
CA ASN A 153 5.98 14.82 5.88
C ASN A 153 5.74 16.29 6.22
N PHE A 154 6.41 16.81 7.27
CA PHE A 154 6.35 18.23 7.59
C PHE A 154 6.80 19.09 6.40
N ILE A 155 7.98 18.79 5.84
CA ILE A 155 8.52 19.51 4.70
C ILE A 155 7.54 19.42 3.51
N GLN A 156 7.03 18.24 3.21
CA GLN A 156 6.08 18.01 2.10
C GLN A 156 4.82 18.87 2.24
N TYR A 157 4.18 18.86 3.42
CA TYR A 157 2.93 19.61 3.62
C TYR A 157 3.17 21.12 3.72
N ALA A 158 4.27 21.55 4.35
CA ALA A 158 4.59 22.94 4.46
C ALA A 158 5.00 23.56 3.11
N SER A 159 5.70 22.81 2.25
CA SER A 159 6.09 23.27 0.91
C SER A 159 4.95 23.20 -0.13
N ALA A 160 3.88 22.47 0.16
CA ALA A 160 2.71 22.41 -0.72
C ALA A 160 1.78 23.63 -0.57
N ASP A 161 1.98 24.43 0.46
CA ASP A 161 1.24 25.67 0.69
C ASP A 161 2.04 26.85 0.10
N GLU A 162 1.52 27.44 -0.98
CA GLU A 162 2.19 28.53 -1.71
C GLU A 162 2.19 29.83 -0.92
N ASP A 163 1.18 30.08 -0.07
CA ASP A 163 1.03 31.28 0.72
C ASP A 163 1.86 31.24 2.02
N GLY A 164 2.34 30.05 2.40
CA GLY A 164 3.12 29.83 3.61
C GLY A 164 2.32 30.01 4.91
N ASN A 165 0.98 29.99 4.84
CA ASN A 165 0.10 30.13 6.00
C ASN A 165 -0.39 28.75 6.44
N LEU A 166 0.25 28.21 7.46
CA LEU A 166 0.04 26.82 7.88
C LEU A 166 -0.87 26.75 9.11
N ASP A 167 -1.81 25.80 9.08
CA ASP A 167 -2.53 25.37 10.28
C ASP A 167 -1.73 24.26 10.95
N LEU A 168 -1.07 24.59 12.07
CA LEU A 168 -0.24 23.64 12.79
C LEU A 168 -0.94 23.11 14.03
N VAL A 169 -0.85 21.81 14.25
CA VAL A 169 -1.18 21.20 15.53
C VAL A 169 0.10 20.64 16.13
N ILE A 170 0.50 21.17 17.28
CA ILE A 170 1.67 20.71 18.01
C ILE A 170 1.26 20.10 19.36
N ILE A 171 2.11 19.22 19.88
CA ILE A 171 2.01 18.72 21.26
C ILE A 171 3.19 19.26 22.03
N ARG A 172 2.92 20.06 23.05
CA ARG A 172 3.88 20.63 24.01
C ARG A 172 3.52 20.18 25.41
N ASP A 173 4.43 19.54 26.13
CA ASP A 173 4.21 19.00 27.47
C ASP A 173 2.93 18.16 27.61
N GLY A 174 2.64 17.35 26.59
CA GLY A 174 1.44 16.52 26.51
C GLY A 174 0.14 17.28 26.18
N LYS A 175 0.18 18.60 26.02
CA LYS A 175 -0.99 19.42 25.68
C LYS A 175 -1.02 19.70 24.19
N ARG A 176 -2.22 19.62 23.62
CA ARG A 176 -2.46 19.99 22.22
C ARG A 176 -2.58 21.51 22.11
N ILE A 177 -1.79 22.10 21.22
CA ILE A 177 -1.81 23.52 20.86
C ILE A 177 -2.09 23.63 19.36
N GLU A 178 -3.03 24.48 18.99
CA GLU A 178 -3.37 24.79 17.62
C GLU A 178 -2.87 26.19 17.27
N LEU A 179 -2.15 26.31 16.17
CA LEU A 179 -1.67 27.56 15.61
C LEU A 179 -2.31 27.70 14.24
N ASP A 180 -3.40 28.47 14.18
CA ASP A 180 -4.12 28.68 12.95
C ASP A 180 -3.49 29.81 12.14
N ASN A 181 -3.44 29.63 10.83
CA ASN A 181 -2.89 30.62 9.89
C ASN A 181 -1.48 31.10 10.28
N TYR A 182 -0.65 30.17 10.76
CA TYR A 182 0.71 30.47 11.20
C TYR A 182 1.64 30.64 10.00
N HIS A 183 2.14 31.88 9.78
CA HIS A 183 3.00 32.17 8.64
C HIS A 183 4.38 31.53 8.81
N MET A 184 4.71 30.54 7.98
CA MET A 184 5.94 29.78 8.03
C MET A 184 6.46 29.46 6.62
N VAL A 185 7.48 30.17 6.18
CA VAL A 185 8.11 30.03 4.86
C VAL A 185 9.60 29.68 5.00
N PRO A 186 10.21 29.03 4.02
CA PRO A 186 11.67 28.83 4.02
C PRO A 186 12.40 30.16 3.96
N VAL A 187 13.40 30.37 4.85
CA VAL A 187 14.26 31.52 4.88
C VAL A 187 15.69 31.16 4.44
N ASP A 188 16.44 32.15 4.01
CA ASP A 188 17.79 31.95 3.50
C ASP A 188 18.80 31.78 4.66
N TYR A 189 19.57 30.68 4.60
CA TYR A 189 20.67 30.39 5.50
C TYR A 189 21.97 30.20 4.70
N GLU A 190 23.09 30.73 5.21
CA GLU A 190 24.39 30.41 4.65
C GLU A 190 24.92 29.09 5.20
N VAL A 191 25.14 28.13 4.31
CA VAL A 191 25.71 26.81 4.63
C VAL A 191 26.91 26.58 3.72
N ASN A 192 28.11 26.49 4.29
CA ASN A 192 29.37 26.27 3.54
C ASN A 192 29.57 27.27 2.39
N GLY A 193 29.19 28.56 2.59
CA GLY A 193 29.32 29.61 1.58
C GLY A 193 28.26 29.57 0.47
N GLN A 194 27.24 28.79 0.64
CA GLN A 194 26.06 28.73 -0.27
C GLN A 194 24.79 29.12 0.47
N THR A 195 23.97 29.96 -0.15
CA THR A 195 22.65 30.30 0.37
C THR A 195 21.68 29.18 0.11
N VAL A 196 21.09 28.61 1.17
CA VAL A 196 20.12 27.50 1.10
C VAL A 196 18.83 27.91 1.81
N LYS A 197 17.69 27.74 1.15
CA LYS A 197 16.36 27.98 1.75
C LYS A 197 15.95 26.82 2.65
N LYS A 198 15.70 27.10 3.94
CA LYS A 198 15.25 26.12 4.94
C LYS A 198 14.25 26.77 5.90
N TYR A 199 13.45 25.95 6.56
CA TYR A 199 12.56 26.42 7.65
C TYR A 199 13.30 26.76 8.93
N GLY A 200 14.59 26.42 9.05
CA GLY A 200 15.40 26.71 10.23
C GLY A 200 15.05 25.90 11.48
N VAL A 201 14.15 24.91 11.36
CA VAL A 201 13.76 24.01 12.45
C VAL A 201 14.56 22.71 12.33
N ASN A 202 15.27 22.35 13.40
CA ASN A 202 16.00 21.11 13.53
C ASN A 202 15.13 20.08 14.25
N PHE A 203 15.11 18.85 13.74
CA PHE A 203 14.30 17.77 14.28
C PHE A 203 15.15 16.71 14.97
N THR A 204 14.57 16.03 15.96
CA THR A 204 15.24 14.94 16.68
C THR A 204 15.31 13.69 15.83
N ILE A 205 16.36 12.89 16.08
CA ILE A 205 16.47 11.51 15.61
C ILE A 205 16.10 10.60 16.79
N ALA A 206 14.97 9.88 16.66
CA ALA A 206 14.55 8.93 17.66
C ALA A 206 15.46 7.69 17.62
N ALA A 207 15.90 7.22 18.81
CA ALA A 207 16.77 6.06 18.93
C ALA A 207 16.11 4.78 18.40
N PRO A 208 16.87 3.81 17.84
CA PRO A 208 16.33 2.57 17.27
C PRO A 208 16.02 1.53 18.35
N THR A 209 15.10 1.85 19.26
CA THR A 209 14.55 0.90 20.23
C THR A 209 13.51 0.00 19.58
N VAL A 210 13.26 -1.20 20.13
CA VAL A 210 12.21 -2.11 19.61
C VAL A 210 10.86 -1.40 19.47
N GLY A 211 10.48 -0.59 20.47
CA GLY A 211 9.23 0.19 20.41
C GLY A 211 9.21 1.20 19.26
N ASN A 212 10.33 1.91 19.03
CA ASN A 212 10.45 2.85 17.92
C ASN A 212 10.51 2.14 16.57
N VAL A 213 11.19 0.99 16.45
CA VAL A 213 11.17 0.18 15.22
C VAL A 213 9.73 -0.17 14.86
N LEU A 214 8.94 -0.74 15.76
CA LEU A 214 7.54 -1.10 15.51
C LEU A 214 6.68 0.14 15.19
N LYS A 215 6.82 1.21 15.98
CA LYS A 215 6.08 2.47 15.79
C LYS A 215 6.34 3.07 14.42
N TYR A 216 7.60 3.26 14.05
CA TYR A 216 7.97 3.91 12.79
C TYR A 216 7.74 3.01 11.58
N SER A 217 7.85 1.67 11.71
CA SER A 217 7.45 0.74 10.65
C SER A 217 5.95 0.84 10.36
N PHE A 218 5.12 0.86 11.39
CA PHE A 218 3.68 1.05 11.22
C PHE A 218 3.35 2.42 10.64
N TYR A 219 4.01 3.49 11.09
CA TYR A 219 3.85 4.83 10.53
C TYR A 219 4.25 4.90 9.05
N ASN A 220 5.30 4.18 8.66
CA ASN A 220 5.71 4.09 7.27
C ASN A 220 4.66 3.42 6.40
N CYS A 221 4.06 2.31 6.86
CA CYS A 221 2.95 1.68 6.14
C CYS A 221 1.74 2.60 6.03
N LEU A 222 1.41 3.40 7.06
CA LEU A 222 0.36 4.41 6.97
C LEU A 222 0.71 5.52 5.98
N ASP A 223 1.98 5.87 5.89
CA ASP A 223 2.46 6.86 4.90
C ASP A 223 2.35 6.31 3.48
N PHE A 224 2.67 5.04 3.26
CA PHE A 224 2.42 4.34 2.00
C PHE A 224 0.93 4.37 1.60
N VAL A 225 0.02 4.05 2.52
CA VAL A 225 -1.45 4.17 2.28
C VAL A 225 -1.83 5.59 1.86
N ARG A 226 -1.23 6.59 2.50
CA ARG A 226 -1.45 8.01 2.17
C ARG A 226 -0.96 8.34 0.75
N MET A 227 0.24 7.88 0.39
CA MET A 227 0.81 8.07 -0.95
C MET A 227 -0.08 7.43 -2.03
N VAL A 228 -0.55 6.20 -1.80
CA VAL A 228 -1.49 5.53 -2.71
C VAL A 228 -2.78 6.33 -2.86
N ARG A 229 -3.37 6.79 -1.73
CA ARG A 229 -4.56 7.63 -1.77
C ARG A 229 -4.33 8.93 -2.54
N ALA A 230 -3.19 9.60 -2.33
CA ALA A 230 -2.86 10.82 -3.05
C ALA A 230 -2.74 10.58 -4.57
N GLY A 231 -2.09 9.50 -4.98
CA GLY A 231 -2.01 9.09 -6.39
C GLY A 231 -3.38 8.80 -7.00
N LEU A 232 -4.27 8.11 -6.26
CA LEU A 232 -5.64 7.89 -6.70
C LEU A 232 -6.43 9.20 -6.86
N VAL A 233 -6.31 10.13 -5.92
CA VAL A 233 -6.94 11.45 -6.03
C VAL A 233 -6.45 12.19 -7.27
N GLN A 234 -5.13 12.23 -7.51
CA GLN A 234 -4.56 12.86 -8.70
C GLN A 234 -5.08 12.23 -10.00
N LEU A 235 -5.24 10.90 -10.00
CA LEU A 235 -5.82 10.19 -11.14
C LEU A 235 -7.27 10.59 -11.40
N PHE A 236 -8.12 10.59 -10.35
CA PHE A 236 -9.55 10.93 -10.49
C PHE A 236 -9.80 12.42 -10.75
N THR A 237 -8.90 13.30 -10.32
CA THR A 237 -8.98 14.75 -10.60
C THR A 237 -8.37 15.14 -11.95
N GLY A 238 -7.82 14.18 -12.70
CA GLY A 238 -7.18 14.44 -13.99
C GLY A 238 -5.84 15.17 -13.89
N GLN A 239 -5.25 15.25 -12.71
CA GLN A 239 -3.91 15.84 -12.49
C GLN A 239 -2.78 14.87 -12.85
N ALA A 240 -3.06 13.55 -12.86
CA ALA A 240 -2.12 12.54 -13.33
C ALA A 240 -2.38 12.22 -14.79
N SER A 241 -1.29 12.15 -15.59
CA SER A 241 -1.35 11.72 -16.97
C SER A 241 -1.24 10.19 -17.09
N MET A 242 -1.74 9.62 -18.20
CA MET A 242 -1.52 8.20 -18.52
C MET A 242 -0.03 7.83 -18.63
N SER A 243 0.83 8.79 -18.96
CA SER A 243 2.30 8.60 -18.99
C SER A 243 2.90 8.44 -17.60
N ASP A 244 2.23 8.91 -16.54
CA ASP A 244 2.68 8.82 -15.15
C ASP A 244 2.33 7.47 -14.53
N MET A 245 1.43 6.72 -15.17
CA MET A 245 1.07 5.39 -14.76
C MET A 245 2.14 4.38 -15.18
N THR A 246 2.43 3.48 -14.27
CA THR A 246 3.41 2.42 -14.47
C THR A 246 2.72 1.06 -14.36
N GLY A 247 2.89 0.23 -15.40
CA GLY A 247 2.43 -1.15 -15.40
C GLY A 247 3.47 -2.11 -14.79
N VAL A 248 3.22 -3.41 -14.92
CA VAL A 248 4.10 -4.44 -14.33
C VAL A 248 5.51 -4.40 -14.90
N VAL A 249 5.66 -4.14 -16.21
CA VAL A 249 6.98 -4.07 -16.88
C VAL A 249 7.78 -2.88 -16.35
N GLY A 250 7.15 -1.71 -16.23
CA GLY A 250 7.79 -0.52 -15.69
C GLY A 250 8.13 -0.66 -14.20
N MET A 251 7.32 -1.39 -13.41
CA MET A 251 7.67 -1.68 -12.01
C MET A 251 8.91 -2.55 -11.90
N VAL A 252 9.07 -3.56 -12.77
CA VAL A 252 10.30 -4.38 -12.82
C VAL A 252 11.50 -3.51 -13.18
N ASP A 253 11.34 -2.58 -14.12
CA ASP A 253 12.38 -1.63 -14.50
C ASP A 253 12.77 -0.70 -13.34
N ILE A 254 11.80 -0.11 -12.65
CA ILE A 254 12.02 0.72 -11.45
C ILE A 254 12.77 -0.06 -10.36
N ILE A 255 12.39 -1.32 -10.08
CA ILE A 255 13.09 -2.17 -9.11
C ILE A 255 14.54 -2.39 -9.54
N ASN A 256 14.77 -2.63 -10.83
CA ASN A 256 16.11 -2.84 -11.36
C ASN A 256 16.97 -1.58 -11.29
N GLU A 257 16.44 -0.42 -11.69
CA GLU A 257 17.12 0.88 -11.59
C GLU A 257 17.44 1.24 -10.12
N THR A 258 16.45 1.08 -9.23
CA THR A 258 16.62 1.34 -7.79
C THR A 258 17.74 0.49 -7.18
N GLY A 259 17.81 -0.79 -7.57
CA GLY A 259 18.88 -1.67 -7.10
C GLY A 259 20.25 -1.32 -7.69
N GLN A 260 20.31 -0.90 -8.95
CA GLN A 260 21.57 -0.58 -9.64
C GLN A 260 22.14 0.80 -9.25
N SER A 261 21.32 1.77 -8.91
CA SER A 261 21.75 3.12 -8.53
C SER A 261 22.35 3.22 -7.13
N ALA A 262 22.27 2.16 -6.32
CA ALA A 262 22.83 2.11 -4.98
C ALA A 262 24.37 2.03 -5.00
N GLN A 263 25.00 2.61 -3.96
CA GLN A 263 26.46 2.61 -3.83
C GLN A 263 27.04 1.25 -3.44
N SER A 264 26.23 0.36 -2.88
CA SER A 264 26.61 -0.99 -2.50
C SER A 264 25.47 -1.99 -2.77
N THR A 265 25.85 -3.27 -2.92
CA THR A 265 24.85 -4.35 -3.10
C THR A 265 23.88 -4.45 -1.92
N SER A 266 24.35 -4.23 -0.69
CA SER A 266 23.53 -4.25 0.52
C SER A 266 22.49 -3.13 0.50
N GLU A 267 22.89 -1.92 0.14
CA GLU A 267 22.00 -0.77 -0.02
C GLU A 267 21.00 -1.02 -1.15
N GLY A 268 21.44 -1.57 -2.30
CA GLY A 268 20.56 -1.90 -3.41
C GLY A 268 19.48 -2.91 -3.02
N ILE A 269 19.84 -3.94 -2.25
CA ILE A 269 18.87 -4.92 -1.73
C ILE A 269 17.91 -4.23 -0.76
N ALA A 270 18.39 -3.38 0.15
CA ALA A 270 17.54 -2.66 1.10
C ALA A 270 16.53 -1.75 0.39
N ASN A 271 16.98 -1.00 -0.63
CA ASN A 271 16.13 -0.13 -1.44
C ASN A 271 15.06 -0.94 -2.21
N VAL A 272 15.44 -2.09 -2.77
CA VAL A 272 14.49 -2.99 -3.43
C VAL A 272 13.48 -3.55 -2.44
N VAL A 273 13.90 -4.00 -1.26
CA VAL A 273 12.99 -4.51 -0.21
C VAL A 273 12.03 -3.41 0.25
N PHE A 274 12.50 -2.16 0.38
CA PHE A 274 11.65 -1.02 0.71
C PHE A 274 10.58 -0.76 -0.36
N LEU A 275 10.97 -0.82 -1.63
CA LEU A 275 10.05 -0.67 -2.76
C LEU A 275 9.03 -1.83 -2.82
N VAL A 276 9.47 -3.07 -2.55
CA VAL A 276 8.58 -4.23 -2.47
C VAL A 276 7.59 -4.09 -1.31
N ALA A 277 8.02 -3.55 -0.16
CA ALA A 277 7.12 -3.25 0.95
C ALA A 277 6.07 -2.20 0.57
N PHE A 278 6.47 -1.15 -0.16
CA PHE A 278 5.53 -0.17 -0.72
C PHE A 278 4.53 -0.82 -1.69
N ILE A 279 5.00 -1.68 -2.60
CA ILE A 279 4.13 -2.40 -3.54
C ILE A 279 3.17 -3.33 -2.79
N ALA A 280 3.61 -4.00 -1.71
CA ALA A 280 2.75 -4.85 -0.89
C ALA A 280 1.58 -4.06 -0.28
N VAL A 281 1.88 -2.90 0.32
CA VAL A 281 0.84 -2.02 0.89
C VAL A 281 -0.04 -1.41 -0.20
N ASN A 282 0.53 -1.05 -1.37
CA ASN A 282 -0.22 -0.57 -2.52
C ASN A 282 -1.23 -1.63 -2.99
N LEU A 283 -0.79 -2.88 -3.19
CA LEU A 283 -1.68 -3.99 -3.55
C LEU A 283 -2.78 -4.20 -2.52
N ALA A 284 -2.47 -4.09 -1.21
CA ALA A 284 -3.47 -4.19 -0.16
C ALA A 284 -4.56 -3.12 -0.29
N VAL A 285 -4.17 -1.87 -0.56
CA VAL A 285 -5.12 -0.76 -0.74
C VAL A 285 -5.91 -0.91 -2.04
N MET A 286 -5.21 -1.22 -3.15
CA MET A 286 -5.83 -1.34 -4.47
C MET A 286 -6.86 -2.47 -4.52
N ASN A 287 -6.56 -3.62 -3.90
CA ASN A 287 -7.48 -4.77 -3.87
C ASN A 287 -8.73 -4.49 -3.02
N LEU A 288 -8.70 -3.53 -2.10
CA LEU A 288 -9.88 -3.10 -1.34
C LEU A 288 -10.70 -2.02 -2.04
N LEU A 289 -10.27 -1.50 -3.19
CA LEU A 289 -11.08 -0.56 -3.96
C LEU A 289 -12.34 -1.24 -4.50
N PRO A 290 -13.48 -0.54 -4.54
CA PRO A 290 -14.74 -1.08 -5.05
C PRO A 290 -14.73 -1.18 -6.59
N LEU A 291 -13.71 -1.81 -7.14
CA LEU A 291 -13.56 -2.04 -8.58
C LEU A 291 -13.91 -3.48 -8.91
N PRO A 292 -14.69 -3.74 -9.98
CA PRO A 292 -14.98 -5.09 -10.41
C PRO A 292 -13.70 -5.90 -10.66
N ALA A 293 -13.77 -7.21 -10.44
CA ALA A 293 -12.65 -8.15 -10.52
C ALA A 293 -11.55 -8.01 -9.44
N LEU A 294 -11.68 -7.09 -8.49
CA LEU A 294 -10.87 -7.03 -7.27
C LEU A 294 -11.70 -7.46 -6.06
N ASP A 295 -11.04 -7.83 -4.96
CA ASP A 295 -11.72 -8.23 -3.71
C ASP A 295 -12.71 -7.17 -3.21
N GLY A 296 -12.32 -5.88 -3.30
CA GLY A 296 -13.17 -4.75 -2.94
C GLY A 296 -14.44 -4.65 -3.80
N GLY A 297 -14.39 -5.07 -5.06
CA GLY A 297 -15.56 -5.22 -5.91
C GLY A 297 -16.50 -6.31 -5.41
N HIS A 298 -15.95 -7.49 -5.06
CA HIS A 298 -16.71 -8.58 -4.45
C HIS A 298 -17.29 -8.19 -3.08
N ILE A 299 -16.55 -7.41 -2.27
CA ILE A 299 -17.05 -6.85 -1.01
C ILE A 299 -18.24 -5.92 -1.27
N LEU A 300 -18.12 -5.01 -2.25
CA LEU A 300 -19.19 -4.08 -2.58
C LEU A 300 -20.46 -4.83 -3.06
N THR A 301 -20.32 -5.76 -3.99
CA THR A 301 -21.46 -6.55 -4.50
C THR A 301 -22.08 -7.41 -3.40
N LEU A 302 -21.28 -8.02 -2.51
CA LEU A 302 -21.75 -8.74 -1.34
C LEU A 302 -22.60 -7.86 -0.41
N LEU A 303 -22.13 -6.67 -0.07
CA LEU A 303 -22.83 -5.75 0.81
C LEU A 303 -24.12 -5.21 0.16
N LEU A 304 -24.09 -4.87 -1.13
CA LEU A 304 -25.27 -4.43 -1.87
C LEU A 304 -26.31 -5.55 -1.99
N SER A 305 -25.87 -6.78 -2.25
CA SER A 305 -26.74 -7.95 -2.31
C SER A 305 -27.41 -8.24 -0.97
N ALA A 306 -26.65 -8.16 0.14
CA ALA A 306 -27.19 -8.33 1.48
C ALA A 306 -28.21 -7.23 1.86
N LEU A 307 -27.91 -5.98 1.46
CA LEU A 307 -28.84 -4.86 1.66
C LEU A 307 -30.12 -5.03 0.84
N PHE A 308 -30.00 -5.42 -0.42
CA PHE A 308 -31.14 -5.68 -1.31
C PHE A 308 -32.03 -6.80 -0.75
N GLU A 309 -31.44 -7.93 -0.31
CA GLU A 309 -32.16 -9.03 0.31
C GLU A 309 -32.90 -8.59 1.57
N LYS A 310 -32.27 -7.76 2.41
CA LYS A 310 -32.87 -7.21 3.62
C LYS A 310 -34.08 -6.30 3.34
N ILE A 311 -34.04 -5.52 2.24
CA ILE A 311 -35.12 -4.57 1.88
C ILE A 311 -36.25 -5.27 1.14
N THR A 312 -35.93 -6.17 0.20
CA THR A 312 -36.92 -6.78 -0.72
C THR A 312 -37.39 -8.16 -0.30
N GLY A 313 -36.65 -8.81 0.62
CA GLY A 313 -36.88 -10.23 0.98
C GLY A 313 -36.49 -11.21 -0.13
N LYS A 314 -35.83 -10.76 -1.20
CA LYS A 314 -35.43 -11.58 -2.36
C LYS A 314 -33.92 -11.50 -2.56
N LYS A 315 -33.31 -12.64 -2.89
CA LYS A 315 -31.89 -12.66 -3.30
C LYS A 315 -31.77 -12.09 -4.72
N PRO A 316 -30.76 -11.27 -5.01
CA PRO A 316 -30.48 -10.81 -6.38
C PRO A 316 -30.05 -12.01 -7.25
N ASP A 317 -30.18 -11.86 -8.57
CA ASP A 317 -29.74 -12.90 -9.52
C ASP A 317 -28.20 -12.95 -9.52
N PRO A 318 -27.58 -14.10 -9.18
CA PRO A 318 -26.11 -14.25 -9.16
C PRO A 318 -25.44 -13.94 -10.51
N ARG A 319 -26.17 -14.09 -11.62
CA ARG A 319 -25.65 -13.81 -12.96
C ARG A 319 -25.27 -12.34 -13.13
N ILE A 320 -25.98 -11.42 -12.48
CA ILE A 320 -25.69 -9.98 -12.55
C ILE A 320 -24.33 -9.70 -11.95
N GLU A 321 -24.02 -10.27 -10.78
CA GLU A 321 -22.72 -10.16 -10.13
C GLU A 321 -21.61 -10.70 -11.04
N GLY A 322 -21.81 -11.91 -11.61
CA GLY A 322 -20.86 -12.50 -12.56
C GLY A 322 -20.57 -11.61 -13.78
N TYR A 323 -21.60 -11.00 -14.39
CA TYR A 323 -21.40 -10.08 -15.52
C TYR A 323 -20.65 -8.82 -15.13
N ILE A 324 -20.91 -8.23 -13.96
CA ILE A 324 -20.20 -7.05 -13.46
C ILE A 324 -18.71 -7.36 -13.33
N HIS A 325 -18.35 -8.48 -12.69
CA HIS A 325 -16.96 -8.88 -12.49
C HIS A 325 -16.28 -9.26 -13.81
N TYR A 326 -16.97 -9.95 -14.72
CA TYR A 326 -16.43 -10.32 -16.03
C TYR A 326 -16.11 -9.08 -16.89
N ILE A 327 -17.02 -8.11 -16.97
CA ILE A 327 -16.78 -6.86 -17.70
C ILE A 327 -15.62 -6.08 -17.06
N GLY A 328 -15.60 -6.02 -15.72
CA GLY A 328 -14.51 -5.37 -15.00
C GLY A 328 -13.15 -6.03 -15.27
N LEU A 329 -13.11 -7.37 -15.32
CA LEU A 329 -11.90 -8.11 -15.67
C LEU A 329 -11.39 -7.75 -17.07
N LEU A 330 -12.30 -7.71 -18.06
CA LEU A 330 -11.94 -7.34 -19.43
C LEU A 330 -11.39 -5.91 -19.51
N LEU A 331 -11.98 -4.96 -18.78
CA LEU A 331 -11.50 -3.58 -18.71
C LEU A 331 -10.12 -3.49 -18.04
N LEU A 332 -9.90 -4.21 -16.94
CA LEU A 332 -8.60 -4.26 -16.27
C LEU A 332 -7.52 -4.90 -17.15
N LEU A 333 -7.83 -6.00 -17.85
CA LEU A 333 -6.92 -6.62 -18.80
C LEU A 333 -6.57 -5.66 -19.95
N GLY A 334 -7.55 -4.94 -20.48
CA GLY A 334 -7.34 -3.92 -21.50
C GLY A 334 -6.41 -2.78 -21.01
N LEU A 335 -6.67 -2.30 -19.79
CA LEU A 335 -5.81 -1.29 -19.16
C LEU A 335 -4.38 -1.83 -18.94
N MET A 336 -4.25 -3.07 -18.46
CA MET A 336 -2.93 -3.70 -18.25
C MET A 336 -2.13 -3.79 -19.56
N VAL A 337 -2.76 -4.20 -20.66
CA VAL A 337 -2.10 -4.25 -21.99
C VAL A 337 -1.66 -2.86 -22.44
N LEU A 338 -2.50 -1.84 -22.21
CA LEU A 338 -2.18 -0.46 -22.56
C LEU A 338 -1.00 0.08 -21.73
N LEU A 339 -0.98 -0.18 -20.42
CA LEU A 339 0.13 0.22 -19.55
C LEU A 339 1.43 -0.52 -19.92
N MET A 340 1.37 -1.83 -20.21
CA MET A 340 2.54 -2.58 -20.71
C MET A 340 3.09 -1.99 -22.00
N TYR A 341 2.23 -1.63 -22.94
CA TYR A 341 2.66 -0.96 -24.19
C TYR A 341 3.38 0.37 -23.89
N ASN A 342 2.80 1.21 -23.00
CA ASN A 342 3.43 2.47 -22.60
C ASN A 342 4.78 2.25 -21.91
N ASP A 343 4.88 1.26 -21.01
CA ASP A 343 6.14 0.92 -20.34
C ASP A 343 7.23 0.52 -21.35
N ILE A 344 6.91 -0.39 -22.27
CA ILE A 344 7.84 -0.84 -23.30
C ILE A 344 8.30 0.33 -24.20
N VAL A 345 7.38 1.18 -24.64
CA VAL A 345 7.72 2.37 -25.44
C VAL A 345 8.61 3.33 -24.66
N ARG A 346 8.36 3.52 -23.37
CA ARG A 346 9.18 4.36 -22.50
C ARG A 346 10.60 3.81 -22.34
N ILE A 347 10.73 2.50 -22.13
CA ILE A 347 12.03 1.84 -21.98
C ILE A 347 12.85 1.89 -23.29
N ILE A 348 12.20 1.70 -24.44
CA ILE A 348 12.90 1.74 -25.76
C ILE A 348 13.34 3.16 -26.11
N ARG A 349 12.61 4.21 -25.65
CA ARG A 349 12.94 5.61 -25.96
C ARG A 349 13.99 6.23 -25.02
N ARG A 350 14.37 5.55 -23.94
CA ARG A 350 15.51 5.88 -23.08
C ARG A 350 16.82 5.41 -23.71
#